data_b7007f055469459353482df03785d2bf
#
_entry.id   b7007f055469459353482df03785d2bf
#
_cell.length_a   1.000
_cell.length_b   1.000
_cell.length_c   1.000
_cell.angle_alpha   90.00
_cell.angle_beta   90.00
_cell.angle_gamma   90.00
#
_symmetry.space_group_name_H-M   'P 1'
#
loop_
_entity.id
_entity.type
_entity.pdbx_description
1 polymer ?
#
loop_
_entity_poly.entity_id
_entity_poly.type
_entity_poly.pdbx_seq_one_letter_code
_entity_poly.pdbx_strand_id
1 'polypeptide(L)'
;LTKTLFDTGWRLGWDFNNGGVFDEFDCENKQVFLSTKRLWPLLELIKVLSVLPSNSHGDDLTSALTIVLERYIQPNGTWVERFDQNWCAIDTTMPTSSIYHMAMTISVLEARKTKK
;
A
#
# COMPACT_ATOMS: atom_id res chain seq x y z
N LEU A 1 16.36 6.46 12.44
CA LEU A 1 15.14 7.26 12.24
C LEU A 1 14.21 6.66 11.20
N THR A 2 14.73 6.32 10.01
CA THR A 2 13.94 5.73 8.92
C THR A 2 13.26 4.43 9.35
N LYS A 3 14.03 3.53 9.99
CA LYS A 3 13.50 2.26 10.48
C LYS A 3 12.41 2.48 11.54
N THR A 4 12.61 3.41 12.44
CA THR A 4 11.63 3.72 13.50
C THR A 4 10.33 4.25 12.91
N LEU A 5 10.42 5.15 11.94
CA LEU A 5 9.24 5.68 11.23
C LEU A 5 8.50 4.57 10.50
N PHE A 6 9.22 3.72 9.79
CA PHE A 6 8.61 2.61 9.08
C PHE A 6 7.92 1.63 10.04
N ASP A 7 8.61 1.22 11.10
CA ASP A 7 8.05 0.25 12.06
C ASP A 7 6.79 0.79 12.73
N THR A 8 6.76 2.07 13.07
CA THR A 8 5.57 2.71 13.63
C THR A 8 4.42 2.73 12.63
N GLY A 9 4.69 3.18 11.41
CA GLY A 9 3.68 3.24 10.36
C GLY A 9 3.13 1.86 10.00
N TRP A 10 4.00 0.86 9.90
CA TRP A 10 3.61 -0.52 9.63
C TRP A 10 2.71 -1.07 10.73
N ARG A 11 3.13 -0.94 11.97
CA ARG A 11 2.40 -1.48 13.12
C ARG A 11 1.00 -0.87 13.29
N LEU A 12 0.87 0.41 13.01
CA LEU A 12 -0.39 1.14 13.20
C LEU A 12 -1.22 1.23 11.93
N GLY A 13 -0.59 1.26 10.77
CA GLY A 13 -1.27 1.51 9.49
C GLY A 13 -1.66 0.27 8.70
N TRP A 14 -0.96 -0.85 8.90
CA TRP A 14 -1.29 -2.09 8.20
C TRP A 14 -2.47 -2.80 8.86
N ASP A 15 -3.42 -3.27 8.06
CA ASP A 15 -4.54 -4.08 8.56
C ASP A 15 -4.11 -5.54 8.64
N PHE A 16 -3.76 -6.00 9.85
CA PHE A 16 -3.31 -7.37 10.09
C PHE A 16 -4.42 -8.41 9.95
N ASN A 17 -5.69 -7.99 9.97
CA ASN A 17 -6.82 -8.92 9.83
C ASN A 17 -7.21 -9.14 8.37
N ASN A 18 -7.26 -8.07 7.57
CA ASN A 18 -7.78 -8.13 6.20
C ASN A 18 -6.77 -7.73 5.13
N GLY A 19 -5.60 -7.25 5.52
CA GLY A 19 -4.60 -6.72 4.61
C GLY A 19 -4.91 -5.30 4.14
N GLY A 20 -3.88 -4.66 3.59
CA GLY A 20 -3.98 -3.29 3.11
C GLY A 20 -3.61 -2.25 4.15
N VAL A 21 -3.60 -1.01 3.74
CA VAL A 21 -3.18 0.12 4.57
C VAL A 21 -4.38 1.00 4.87
N PHE A 22 -4.62 1.27 6.15
CA PHE A 22 -5.65 2.22 6.58
C PHE A 22 -5.25 3.64 6.15
N ASP A 23 -6.24 4.47 5.83
CA ASP A 23 -6.01 5.83 5.39
C ASP A 23 -5.44 6.73 6.50
N GLU A 24 -5.94 6.59 7.72
CA GLU A 24 -5.48 7.42 8.83
C GLU A 24 -5.48 6.65 10.16
N PHE A 25 -4.50 6.94 11.01
CA PHE A 25 -4.51 6.48 12.38
C PHE A 25 -4.15 7.64 13.32
N ASP A 26 -4.64 7.53 14.56
CA ASP A 26 -4.38 8.51 15.61
C ASP A 26 -3.12 8.09 16.38
N CYS A 27 -2.07 8.89 16.26
CA CYS A 27 -0.77 8.61 16.90
C CYS A 27 -0.84 8.69 18.42
N GLU A 28 -1.68 9.56 18.97
CA GLU A 28 -1.81 9.74 20.43
C GLU A 28 -2.51 8.55 21.06
N ASN A 29 -3.66 8.16 20.51
CA ASN A 29 -4.46 7.07 21.03
C ASN A 29 -4.09 5.71 20.44
N LYS A 30 -3.20 5.69 19.45
CA LYS A 30 -2.68 4.48 18.78
C LYS A 30 -3.80 3.60 18.23
N GLN A 31 -4.78 4.21 17.60
CA GLN A 31 -5.93 3.52 17.02
C GLN A 31 -6.22 4.05 15.62
N VAL A 32 -6.88 3.22 14.82
CA VAL A 32 -7.30 3.61 13.48
C VAL A 32 -8.36 4.71 13.58
N PHE A 33 -8.12 5.83 12.90
CA PHE A 33 -9.06 6.94 12.83
C PHE A 33 -9.98 6.81 11.60
N LEU A 34 -9.41 6.42 10.45
CA LEU A 34 -10.16 6.24 9.22
C LEU A 34 -9.78 4.88 8.63
N SER A 35 -10.71 3.92 8.67
CA SER A 35 -10.48 2.53 8.29
C SER A 35 -10.63 2.26 6.79
N THR A 36 -10.91 3.28 5.99
CA THR A 36 -10.91 3.16 4.52
C THR A 36 -9.50 2.94 3.99
N LYS A 37 -9.39 2.43 2.77
CA LYS A 37 -8.12 2.02 2.16
C LYS A 37 -8.02 2.57 0.75
N ARG A 38 -7.22 3.63 0.57
CA ARG A 38 -6.92 4.20 -0.74
C ARG A 38 -5.78 3.45 -1.41
N LEU A 39 -5.73 3.54 -2.70
CA LEU A 39 -4.68 2.88 -3.49
C LEU A 39 -3.30 3.49 -3.22
N TRP A 40 -3.18 4.83 -3.21
CA TRP A 40 -1.86 5.46 -3.20
C TRP A 40 -1.02 5.17 -1.93
N PRO A 41 -1.59 5.10 -0.70
CA PRO A 41 -0.78 4.74 0.46
C PRO A 41 -0.16 3.34 0.34
N LEU A 42 -0.89 2.40 -0.23
CA LEU A 42 -0.38 1.05 -0.47
C LEU A 42 0.76 1.06 -1.50
N LEU A 43 0.64 1.86 -2.56
CA LEU A 43 1.71 2.02 -3.55
C LEU A 43 2.96 2.63 -2.92
N GLU A 44 2.82 3.62 -2.04
CA GLU A 44 3.95 4.21 -1.33
C GLU A 44 4.62 3.19 -0.39
N LEU A 45 3.81 2.39 0.30
CA LEU A 45 4.34 1.29 1.13
C LEU A 45 5.15 0.30 0.29
N ILE A 46 4.66 -0.09 -0.89
CA ILE A 46 5.38 -0.99 -1.79
C ILE A 46 6.74 -0.43 -2.16
N LYS A 47 6.84 0.87 -2.44
CA LYS A 47 8.13 1.52 -2.73
C LYS A 47 9.10 1.39 -1.55
N VAL A 48 8.62 1.65 -0.33
CA VAL A 48 9.45 1.50 0.86
C VAL A 48 9.89 0.05 1.06
N LEU A 49 8.96 -0.90 0.99
CA LEU A 49 9.27 -2.32 1.14
C LEU A 49 10.28 -2.80 0.11
N SER A 50 10.25 -2.26 -1.10
CA SER A 50 11.16 -2.68 -2.17
C SER A 50 12.60 -2.19 -1.97
N VAL A 51 12.82 -1.14 -1.16
CA VAL A 51 14.17 -0.63 -0.86
C VAL A 51 14.72 -1.08 0.48
N LEU A 52 13.88 -1.67 1.35
CA LEU A 52 14.34 -2.25 2.61
C LEU A 52 15.10 -3.56 2.35
N PRO A 53 15.99 -3.98 3.29
CA PRO A 53 16.66 -5.27 3.17
C PRO A 53 15.68 -6.41 3.01
N SER A 54 15.88 -7.25 1.99
CA SER A 54 14.94 -8.29 1.57
C SER A 54 14.65 -9.37 2.63
N ASN A 55 15.56 -9.54 3.59
CA ASN A 55 15.39 -10.53 4.65
C ASN A 55 14.44 -10.08 5.76
N SER A 56 14.00 -8.81 5.75
CA SER A 56 13.14 -8.26 6.80
C SER A 56 11.67 -8.28 6.44
N HIS A 57 11.32 -7.98 5.17
CA HIS A 57 9.95 -7.72 4.74
C HIS A 57 9.62 -8.32 3.37
N GLY A 58 10.27 -9.42 2.96
CA GLY A 58 10.05 -10.02 1.64
C GLY A 58 8.60 -10.48 1.44
N ASP A 59 8.04 -11.15 2.44
CA ASP A 59 6.66 -11.64 2.39
C ASP A 59 5.65 -10.49 2.44
N ASP A 60 5.98 -9.41 3.15
CA ASP A 60 5.13 -8.22 3.24
C ASP A 60 5.03 -7.52 1.88
N LEU A 61 6.13 -7.43 1.15
CA LEU A 61 6.13 -6.87 -0.21
C LEU A 61 5.23 -7.71 -1.14
N THR A 62 5.35 -9.03 -1.09
CA THR A 62 4.53 -9.93 -1.89
C THR A 62 3.05 -9.77 -1.54
N SER A 63 2.71 -9.69 -0.26
CA SER A 63 1.33 -9.47 0.20
C SER A 63 0.78 -8.15 -0.31
N ALA A 64 1.55 -7.07 -0.21
CA ALA A 64 1.13 -5.75 -0.68
C ALA A 64 0.89 -5.73 -2.20
N LEU A 65 1.81 -6.32 -2.97
CA LEU A 65 1.66 -6.43 -4.43
C LEU A 65 0.44 -7.24 -4.82
N THR A 66 0.21 -8.37 -4.14
CA THR A 66 -0.95 -9.23 -4.39
C THR A 66 -2.24 -8.46 -4.18
N ILE A 67 -2.34 -7.66 -3.12
CA ILE A 67 -3.52 -6.84 -2.84
C ILE A 67 -3.76 -5.83 -3.96
N VAL A 68 -2.72 -5.15 -4.46
CA VAL A 68 -2.88 -4.22 -5.58
C VAL A 68 -3.46 -4.95 -6.79
N LEU A 69 -2.87 -6.09 -7.15
CA LEU A 69 -3.24 -6.82 -8.37
C LEU A 69 -4.60 -7.50 -8.26
N GLU A 70 -4.98 -8.00 -7.10
CA GLU A 70 -6.21 -8.75 -6.92
C GLU A 70 -7.39 -7.91 -6.46
N ARG A 71 -7.15 -6.80 -5.75
CA ARG A 71 -8.22 -5.95 -5.21
C ARG A 71 -8.39 -4.65 -5.96
N TYR A 72 -7.31 -3.89 -6.13
CA TYR A 72 -7.40 -2.54 -6.71
C TYR A 72 -7.51 -2.55 -8.23
N ILE A 73 -6.67 -3.34 -8.92
CA ILE A 73 -6.68 -3.41 -10.38
C ILE A 73 -7.78 -4.35 -10.83
N GLN A 74 -8.65 -3.87 -11.72
CA GLN A 74 -9.77 -4.65 -12.24
C GLN A 74 -9.38 -5.34 -13.55
N PRO A 75 -10.05 -6.46 -13.92
CA PRO A 75 -9.72 -7.20 -15.13
C PRO A 75 -9.80 -6.38 -16.43
N ASN A 76 -10.61 -5.31 -16.43
CA ASN A 76 -10.76 -4.44 -17.60
C ASN A 76 -9.72 -3.31 -17.68
N GLY A 77 -8.72 -3.31 -16.78
CA GLY A 77 -7.66 -2.30 -16.76
C GLY A 77 -7.99 -1.03 -15.97
N THR A 78 -9.18 -0.93 -15.40
CA THR A 78 -9.52 0.14 -14.48
C THR A 78 -9.05 -0.21 -13.07
N TRP A 79 -9.19 0.72 -12.12
CA TRP A 79 -8.89 0.45 -10.73
C TRP A 79 -9.95 1.04 -9.81
N VAL A 80 -10.07 0.48 -8.59
CA VAL A 80 -10.86 1.06 -7.51
C VAL A 80 -9.95 1.96 -6.69
N GLU A 81 -10.36 3.20 -6.49
CA GLU A 81 -9.53 4.18 -5.76
C GLU A 81 -9.54 3.98 -4.26
N ARG A 82 -10.69 3.57 -3.71
CA ARG A 82 -10.85 3.41 -2.26
C ARG A 82 -11.82 2.28 -1.93
N PHE A 83 -11.45 1.50 -0.95
CA PHE A 83 -12.28 0.46 -0.32
C PHE A 83 -12.59 0.82 1.13
N ASP A 84 -13.62 0.20 1.69
CA ASP A 84 -13.77 0.14 3.15
C ASP A 84 -12.85 -0.96 3.72
N GLN A 85 -12.87 -1.14 5.05
CA GLN A 85 -12.00 -2.12 5.69
C GLN A 85 -12.31 -3.57 5.29
N ASN A 86 -13.50 -3.85 4.78
CA ASN A 86 -13.96 -5.19 4.37
C ASN A 86 -13.86 -5.40 2.86
N TRP A 87 -13.16 -4.52 2.16
CA TRP A 87 -12.96 -4.60 0.71
C TRP A 87 -14.22 -4.36 -0.13
N CYS A 88 -15.18 -3.58 0.41
CA CYS A 88 -16.28 -3.07 -0.39
C CYS A 88 -15.86 -1.75 -1.04
N ALA A 89 -16.04 -1.64 -2.35
CA ALA A 89 -15.63 -0.45 -3.10
C ALA A 89 -16.47 0.77 -2.70
N ILE A 90 -15.79 1.87 -2.38
CA ILE A 90 -16.42 3.14 -2.00
C ILE A 90 -16.26 4.16 -3.11
N ASP A 91 -15.10 4.24 -3.74
CA ASP A 91 -14.78 5.22 -4.76
C ASP A 91 -14.16 4.52 -5.96
N THR A 92 -14.89 4.56 -7.09
CA THR A 92 -14.46 3.97 -8.36
C THR A 92 -14.01 5.04 -9.37
N THR A 93 -13.88 6.30 -8.96
CA THR A 93 -13.23 7.32 -9.81
C THR A 93 -11.75 6.97 -9.97
N MET A 94 -11.17 7.40 -11.07
CA MET A 94 -9.76 7.12 -11.37
C MET A 94 -8.98 8.43 -11.48
N PRO A 95 -8.57 9.02 -10.34
CA PRO A 95 -7.81 10.26 -10.36
C PRO A 95 -6.49 10.09 -11.11
N THR A 96 -6.11 11.07 -11.92
CA THR A 96 -4.84 11.02 -12.66
C THR A 96 -3.63 10.98 -11.75
N SER A 97 -3.75 11.50 -10.52
CA SER A 97 -2.68 11.42 -9.51
C SER A 97 -2.31 9.98 -9.17
N SER A 98 -3.25 9.05 -9.22
CA SER A 98 -2.97 7.63 -8.96
C SER A 98 -2.12 7.00 -10.06
N ILE A 99 -2.22 7.49 -11.31
CA ILE A 99 -1.33 7.06 -12.39
C ILE A 99 0.12 7.41 -12.06
N TYR A 100 0.35 8.61 -11.50
CA TYR A 100 1.70 9.02 -11.09
C TYR A 100 2.26 8.06 -10.03
N HIS A 101 1.48 7.76 -9.00
CA HIS A 101 1.92 6.83 -7.94
C HIS A 101 2.19 5.42 -8.49
N MET A 102 1.36 4.93 -9.39
CA MET A 102 1.57 3.63 -10.04
C MET A 102 2.85 3.62 -10.89
N ALA A 103 3.07 4.64 -11.70
CA ALA A 103 4.25 4.74 -12.56
C ALA A 103 5.54 4.79 -11.72
N MET A 104 5.55 5.58 -10.65
CA MET A 104 6.71 5.68 -9.75
C MET A 104 6.97 4.36 -9.02
N THR A 105 5.92 3.65 -8.62
CA THR A 105 6.05 2.34 -7.98
C THR A 105 6.66 1.32 -8.94
N ILE A 106 6.19 1.29 -10.19
CA ILE A 106 6.75 0.41 -11.22
C ILE A 106 8.23 0.73 -11.44
N SER A 107 8.61 2.02 -11.53
CA SER A 107 10.00 2.43 -11.68
C SER A 107 10.88 1.90 -10.56
N VAL A 108 10.44 1.98 -9.31
CA VAL A 108 11.21 1.49 -8.16
C VAL A 108 11.35 -0.03 -8.21
N LEU A 109 10.30 -0.75 -8.56
CA LEU A 109 10.34 -2.21 -8.71
C LEU A 109 11.27 -2.65 -9.84
N GLU A 110 11.25 -1.95 -10.98
CA GLU A 110 12.16 -2.22 -12.09
C GLU A 110 13.63 -1.99 -11.68
N ALA A 111 13.92 -0.91 -10.97
CA ALA A 111 15.26 -0.64 -10.46
C ALA A 111 15.75 -1.72 -9.50
N ARG A 112 14.86 -2.29 -8.67
CA ARG A 112 15.18 -3.41 -7.79
C ARG A 112 15.57 -4.66 -8.58
N LYS A 113 14.88 -4.94 -9.68
CA LYS A 113 15.20 -6.07 -10.56
C LYS A 113 16.62 -5.99 -11.13
N THR A 114 17.09 -4.81 -11.53
CA THR A 114 18.40 -4.63 -12.16
C THR A 114 19.55 -4.69 -11.17
N LYS A 115 19.30 -4.62 -9.86
CA LYS A 115 20.32 -4.70 -8.81
C LYS A 115 20.65 -6.13 -8.35
N LYS A 116 20.01 -7.10 -8.94
CA LYS A 116 20.34 -8.51 -8.67
C LYS A 116 21.49 -8.98 -9.61
#